data_a0c7ea13ea4c747043b1143aca66bb5e
#
_entry.id   a0c7ea13ea4c747043b1143aca66bb5e
#
_cell.length_a   1.000
_cell.length_b   1.000
_cell.length_c   1.000
_cell.angle_alpha   90.00
_cell.angle_beta   90.00
_cell.angle_gamma   90.00
#
_symmetry.space_group_name_H-M   'P 1'
#
loop_
_entity.id
_entity.type
_entity.pdbx_description
1 polymer ?
#
loop_
_entity_poly.entity_id
_entity_poly.type
_entity_poly.pdbx_seq_one_letter_code
_entity_poly.pdbx_strand_id
1 'polypeptide(L)'
;MPRGRKSLSPWEHHLGCLPSTPACRVWGLQSCPTQGTPQPSPLLCRDMALQNALYTGDLARLQELFPPSSTADLVLESQAAEPRWSSHQRGLWSLTYEEELTTPLHVAASRGHTEVLRLLLRRRARPDSAPGGRTALHEACVGGHTACVHVLLVAGADPNIPDQDGKRPLHLCQGPGTLECAELLLRFGASVNGQSEEEKETPLHVAARLGHVELADLLLRRGACPDARDSEGWTPLLAACDTRCQSPADAEATTTRCLQLCRLLLKAGADADAADRDKRRPLHLACRRGHAAVVELLLSCGVSVNAMDYGGHTALHCALQGPATALAQSPENVVRALLNHGAVRVWPGALPKVLERWCTSPRTIEVLMNTYSGMRLPEEAMGLVPPETLQNHQRFYSSLFALVRQPRSLQHLSRCVLRSHLASCLPHALPLLPLPPRLLRYLQLDFEDVLY
;
A
#
# COMPACT_ATOMS: atom_id res chain seq x y z
N MET A 1 0.68 51.33 30.26
CA MET A 1 -0.22 52.43 29.83
C MET A 1 -0.13 52.63 28.32
N PRO A 2 -1.20 53.02 27.63
CA PRO A 2 -2.38 52.18 27.37
C PRO A 2 -2.85 52.24 25.91
N ARG A 3 -3.80 51.35 25.58
CA ARG A 3 -5.01 51.56 24.73
C ARG A 3 -4.78 51.67 23.20
N GLY A 4 -5.52 51.02 22.35
CA GLY A 4 -6.95 50.94 22.34
C GLY A 4 -7.50 49.87 21.37
N ARG A 5 -8.61 49.40 21.82
CA ARG A 5 -9.65 48.64 21.15
C ARG A 5 -10.39 49.45 20.08
N LYS A 6 -10.96 48.74 19.10
CA LYS A 6 -12.36 48.91 18.62
C LYS A 6 -12.54 47.89 17.48
N SER A 7 -13.35 46.89 17.58
CA SER A 7 -14.81 46.70 17.71
C SER A 7 -15.54 46.71 16.37
N LEU A 8 -16.05 45.48 16.01
CA LEU A 8 -17.42 45.10 15.67
C LEU A 8 -18.08 45.67 14.40
N SER A 9 -18.46 44.70 13.60
CA SER A 9 -19.59 44.49 12.70
C SER A 9 -20.75 45.49 12.74
N PRO A 10 -21.70 45.53 11.75
CA PRO A 10 -22.70 44.48 11.66
C PRO A 10 -23.25 44.17 10.25
N TRP A 11 -23.98 43.08 10.21
CA TRP A 11 -24.95 42.63 9.22
C TRP A 11 -26.10 43.65 8.99
N GLU A 12 -26.63 43.72 7.75
CA GLU A 12 -28.05 43.76 7.48
C GLU A 12 -28.42 43.60 6.00
N HIS A 13 -29.26 42.62 5.77
CA HIS A 13 -30.34 42.43 4.81
C HIS A 13 -30.52 43.36 3.61
N HIS A 14 -30.63 42.76 2.42
CA HIS A 14 -31.76 43.09 1.52
C HIS A 14 -32.11 41.90 0.62
N LEU A 15 -33.33 41.41 0.79
CA LEU A 15 -34.09 40.59 -0.14
C LEU A 15 -34.48 41.45 -1.36
N GLY A 16 -34.37 40.90 -2.55
CA GLY A 16 -34.88 41.57 -3.73
C GLY A 16 -34.76 40.77 -5.02
N CYS A 17 -35.82 40.07 -5.40
CA CYS A 17 -36.33 39.82 -6.75
C CYS A 17 -35.40 39.31 -7.86
N LEU A 18 -35.73 38.09 -8.32
CA LEU A 18 -35.43 37.62 -9.68
C LEU A 18 -36.02 38.59 -10.74
N PRO A 19 -35.33 38.75 -11.90
CA PRO A 19 -35.95 38.29 -13.12
C PRO A 19 -35.00 37.64 -14.14
N SER A 20 -35.59 36.64 -14.85
CA SER A 20 -35.46 36.31 -16.28
C SER A 20 -34.09 36.43 -16.98
N THR A 21 -33.70 35.31 -17.61
CA THR A 21 -32.71 35.10 -18.68
C THR A 21 -32.38 36.32 -19.55
N PRO A 22 -31.12 36.43 -19.98
CA PRO A 22 -30.86 36.71 -21.37
C PRO A 22 -29.69 35.88 -21.99
N ALA A 23 -30.04 35.33 -23.13
CA ALA A 23 -29.32 35.42 -24.39
C ALA A 23 -27.78 35.29 -24.40
N CYS A 24 -27.36 34.24 -25.07
CA CYS A 24 -26.06 34.06 -25.71
C CYS A 24 -25.53 35.35 -26.34
N ARG A 25 -24.33 35.77 -25.96
CA ARG A 25 -23.48 36.62 -26.83
C ARG A 25 -22.40 35.80 -27.49
N VAL A 26 -22.55 35.70 -28.78
CA VAL A 26 -21.60 35.22 -29.76
C VAL A 26 -20.35 36.11 -29.73
N TRP A 27 -19.19 35.54 -29.51
CA TRP A 27 -17.91 36.16 -29.90
C TRP A 27 -17.41 35.48 -31.16
N GLY A 28 -17.12 36.31 -32.15
CA GLY A 28 -16.79 35.96 -33.49
C GLY A 28 -15.53 35.08 -33.59
N LEU A 29 -15.68 34.03 -34.33
CA LEU A 29 -14.62 33.17 -34.85
C LEU A 29 -14.15 33.68 -36.18
N GLN A 30 -12.85 33.98 -36.28
CA GLN A 30 -12.17 33.97 -37.52
C GLN A 30 -11.81 32.53 -37.88
N SER A 31 -12.27 32.12 -39.02
CA SER A 31 -12.16 30.82 -39.66
C SER A 31 -10.71 30.44 -40.03
N CYS A 32 -10.32 29.23 -39.65
CA CYS A 32 -9.38 28.41 -40.44
C CYS A 32 -10.08 27.10 -40.80
N PRO A 33 -10.06 26.71 -42.05
CA PRO A 33 -10.79 25.53 -42.53
C PRO A 33 -9.89 24.29 -42.49
N THR A 34 -10.17 23.38 -41.58
CA THR A 34 -9.83 21.96 -41.82
C THR A 34 -11.13 21.18 -41.79
N GLN A 35 -11.52 20.71 -42.97
CA GLN A 35 -12.62 19.79 -43.15
C GLN A 35 -12.33 18.47 -42.46
N GLY A 36 -12.72 18.38 -41.21
CA GLY A 36 -12.95 17.12 -40.51
C GLY A 36 -14.44 16.80 -40.66
N THR A 37 -14.79 15.73 -41.32
CA THR A 37 -16.14 15.17 -41.32
C THR A 37 -16.62 15.06 -39.89
N PRO A 38 -17.83 15.53 -39.50
CA PRO A 38 -18.35 15.34 -38.18
C PRO A 38 -18.50 13.83 -37.96
N GLN A 39 -17.76 13.29 -36.98
CA GLN A 39 -17.99 11.92 -36.53
C GLN A 39 -19.39 11.84 -35.94
N PRO A 40 -20.22 10.87 -36.35
CA PRO A 40 -21.55 10.71 -35.76
C PRO A 40 -21.41 10.46 -34.25
N SER A 41 -22.18 11.21 -33.46
CA SER A 41 -22.32 10.97 -32.01
C SER A 41 -22.70 9.50 -31.79
N PRO A 42 -22.12 8.80 -30.78
CA PRO A 42 -22.46 7.41 -30.51
C PRO A 42 -23.93 7.25 -30.22
N LEU A 43 -24.55 6.21 -30.77
CA LEU A 43 -25.96 5.90 -30.55
C LEU A 43 -26.13 5.36 -29.12
N LEU A 44 -26.93 6.05 -28.31
CA LEU A 44 -27.34 5.60 -26.97
C LEU A 44 -28.33 4.44 -27.08
N CYS A 45 -28.06 3.35 -26.40
CA CYS A 45 -28.89 2.15 -26.44
C CYS A 45 -29.30 1.71 -25.02
N ARG A 46 -30.62 1.53 -24.81
CA ARG A 46 -31.21 1.01 -23.56
C ARG A 46 -31.87 -0.36 -23.72
N ASP A 47 -31.48 -1.10 -24.74
CA ASP A 47 -32.08 -2.40 -25.03
C ASP A 47 -31.64 -3.48 -24.04
N MET A 48 -32.55 -3.91 -23.20
CA MET A 48 -32.35 -4.99 -22.21
C MET A 48 -32.04 -6.35 -22.86
N ALA A 49 -32.54 -6.61 -24.06
CA ALA A 49 -32.27 -7.88 -24.76
C ALA A 49 -30.78 -7.91 -25.20
N LEU A 50 -30.26 -6.78 -25.67
CA LEU A 50 -28.86 -6.65 -26.01
C LEU A 50 -27.97 -6.77 -24.77
N GLN A 51 -28.33 -6.11 -23.68
CA GLN A 51 -27.56 -6.19 -22.43
C GLN A 51 -27.52 -7.64 -21.91
N ASN A 52 -28.65 -8.34 -21.87
CA ASN A 52 -28.71 -9.75 -21.45
C ASN A 52 -27.87 -10.66 -22.34
N ALA A 53 -27.94 -10.49 -23.65
CA ALA A 53 -27.14 -11.29 -24.60
C ALA A 53 -25.62 -11.03 -24.42
N LEU A 54 -25.21 -9.79 -24.11
CA LEU A 54 -23.81 -9.45 -23.81
C LEU A 54 -23.33 -10.04 -22.49
N TYR A 55 -24.17 -9.99 -21.43
CA TYR A 55 -23.83 -10.58 -20.12
C TYR A 55 -23.74 -12.09 -20.15
N THR A 56 -24.61 -12.75 -20.92
CA THR A 56 -24.62 -14.23 -21.06
C THR A 56 -23.61 -14.73 -22.09
N GLY A 57 -23.12 -13.86 -22.98
CA GLY A 57 -22.22 -14.23 -24.06
C GLY A 57 -22.94 -15.00 -25.21
N ASP A 58 -24.24 -14.78 -25.39
CA ASP A 58 -25.03 -15.43 -26.45
C ASP A 58 -24.65 -14.91 -27.83
N LEU A 59 -23.70 -15.61 -28.44
CA LEU A 59 -23.13 -15.23 -29.73
C LEU A 59 -24.19 -15.28 -30.85
N ALA A 60 -25.12 -16.25 -30.83
CA ALA A 60 -26.12 -16.39 -31.87
C ALA A 60 -27.05 -15.17 -31.89
N ARG A 61 -27.55 -14.78 -30.72
CA ARG A 61 -28.44 -13.64 -30.56
C ARG A 61 -27.72 -12.31 -30.87
N LEU A 62 -26.43 -12.19 -30.51
CA LEU A 62 -25.63 -11.02 -30.84
C LEU A 62 -25.34 -10.92 -32.36
N GLN A 63 -25.22 -12.03 -33.08
CA GLN A 63 -25.09 -12.02 -34.54
C GLN A 63 -26.37 -11.54 -35.25
N GLU A 64 -27.53 -11.84 -34.68
CA GLU A 64 -28.82 -11.34 -35.17
C GLU A 64 -28.95 -9.81 -34.91
N LEU A 65 -28.58 -9.37 -33.70
CA LEU A 65 -28.65 -7.97 -33.29
C LEU A 65 -27.63 -7.09 -34.03
N PHE A 66 -26.47 -7.64 -34.38
CA PHE A 66 -25.41 -6.97 -35.13
C PHE A 66 -25.20 -7.63 -36.51
N PRO A 67 -26.09 -7.40 -37.50
CA PRO A 67 -25.90 -7.90 -38.86
C PRO A 67 -24.62 -7.34 -39.51
N PRO A 68 -24.12 -7.93 -40.59
CA PRO A 68 -22.88 -7.55 -41.24
C PRO A 68 -22.74 -6.06 -41.64
N SER A 69 -23.86 -5.40 -41.86
CA SER A 69 -23.95 -3.99 -42.24
C SER A 69 -24.04 -3.01 -41.07
N SER A 70 -24.22 -3.50 -39.83
CA SER A 70 -24.34 -2.65 -38.63
C SER A 70 -22.98 -2.31 -37.99
N THR A 71 -22.93 -1.19 -37.30
CA THR A 71 -21.80 -0.86 -36.41
C THR A 71 -22.11 -1.24 -34.98
N ALA A 72 -21.14 -1.81 -34.27
CA ALA A 72 -21.26 -2.13 -32.85
C ALA A 72 -20.70 -1.02 -31.94
N ASP A 73 -20.48 0.17 -32.48
CA ASP A 73 -20.01 1.35 -31.76
C ASP A 73 -21.20 2.06 -31.09
N LEU A 74 -21.72 1.44 -30.04
CA LEU A 74 -22.88 1.88 -29.27
C LEU A 74 -22.43 2.21 -27.84
N VAL A 75 -23.10 3.18 -27.21
CA VAL A 75 -22.97 3.45 -25.79
C VAL A 75 -24.20 2.91 -25.06
N LEU A 76 -23.98 2.04 -24.09
CA LEU A 76 -25.00 1.50 -23.21
C LEU A 76 -25.10 2.38 -21.97
N GLU A 77 -26.29 2.84 -21.65
CA GLU A 77 -26.59 3.52 -20.39
C GLU A 77 -27.15 2.49 -19.40
N SER A 78 -26.52 2.36 -18.26
CA SER A 78 -27.12 1.72 -17.10
C SER A 78 -27.36 2.78 -16.03
N GLN A 79 -28.60 2.86 -15.52
CA GLN A 79 -28.85 3.68 -14.34
C GLN A 79 -28.34 2.92 -13.12
N ALA A 80 -27.43 3.52 -12.37
CA ALA A 80 -27.08 3.01 -11.05
C ALA A 80 -28.35 2.97 -10.18
N ALA A 81 -28.61 1.84 -9.54
CA ALA A 81 -29.80 1.64 -8.71
C ALA A 81 -29.84 2.58 -7.49
N GLU A 82 -28.70 3.11 -7.08
CA GLU A 82 -28.58 4.01 -5.93
C GLU A 82 -27.68 5.20 -6.24
N PRO A 83 -28.04 6.40 -5.75
CA PRO A 83 -27.19 7.58 -5.90
C PRO A 83 -25.91 7.42 -5.10
N ARG A 84 -24.77 7.79 -5.69
CA ARG A 84 -23.47 7.79 -5.04
C ARG A 84 -23.01 9.20 -4.70
N TRP A 85 -22.28 9.33 -3.59
CA TRP A 85 -21.60 10.57 -3.26
C TRP A 85 -20.36 10.70 -4.13
N SER A 86 -20.34 11.73 -4.98
CA SER A 86 -19.17 12.06 -5.80
C SER A 86 -18.63 13.44 -5.44
N SER A 87 -17.31 13.61 -5.56
CA SER A 87 -16.67 14.91 -5.35
C SER A 87 -15.81 15.23 -6.56
N HIS A 88 -16.23 16.18 -7.36
CA HIS A 88 -15.45 16.72 -8.48
C HIS A 88 -14.46 17.82 -8.05
N GLN A 89 -14.57 18.31 -6.80
CA GLN A 89 -13.66 19.30 -6.21
C GLN A 89 -13.44 18.97 -4.73
N ARG A 90 -12.21 19.16 -4.24
CA ARG A 90 -11.88 18.94 -2.82
C ARG A 90 -12.84 19.74 -1.92
N GLY A 91 -13.62 19.05 -1.10
CA GLY A 91 -14.52 19.60 -0.09
C GLY A 91 -15.97 19.81 -0.54
N LEU A 92 -16.33 19.59 -1.80
CA LEU A 92 -17.71 19.61 -2.29
C LEU A 92 -18.17 18.20 -2.66
N TRP A 93 -19.09 17.67 -1.87
CA TRP A 93 -19.72 16.36 -2.11
C TRP A 93 -21.13 16.58 -2.65
N SER A 94 -21.45 15.98 -3.78
CA SER A 94 -22.78 15.95 -4.35
C SER A 94 -23.28 14.52 -4.47
N LEU A 95 -24.57 14.33 -4.20
CA LEU A 95 -25.27 13.08 -4.43
C LEU A 95 -25.71 13.07 -5.89
N THR A 96 -25.04 12.27 -6.70
CA THR A 96 -25.35 12.17 -8.13
C THR A 96 -25.73 10.72 -8.47
N TYR A 97 -26.68 10.56 -9.37
CA TYR A 97 -26.86 9.28 -10.07
C TYR A 97 -25.77 9.25 -11.15
N GLU A 98 -24.73 8.43 -10.92
CA GLU A 98 -23.75 8.17 -11.95
C GLU A 98 -24.39 7.28 -13.01
N GLU A 99 -24.59 7.82 -14.20
CA GLU A 99 -24.89 7.01 -15.37
C GLU A 99 -23.63 6.28 -15.77
N GLU A 100 -23.57 4.97 -15.50
CA GLU A 100 -22.47 4.16 -15.95
C GLU A 100 -22.58 3.98 -17.47
N LEU A 101 -21.82 4.79 -18.19
CA LEU A 101 -21.72 4.70 -19.63
C LEU A 101 -20.72 3.60 -20.00
N THR A 102 -21.20 2.54 -20.63
CA THR A 102 -20.39 1.43 -21.08
C THR A 102 -20.61 1.16 -22.57
N THR A 103 -19.77 0.32 -23.18
CA THR A 103 -20.03 -0.17 -24.54
C THR A 103 -20.20 -1.69 -24.53
N PRO A 104 -20.81 -2.30 -25.56
CA PRO A 104 -20.84 -3.74 -25.72
C PRO A 104 -19.46 -4.39 -25.57
N LEU A 105 -18.41 -3.69 -26.03
CA LEU A 105 -17.05 -4.16 -25.97
C LEU A 105 -16.52 -4.24 -24.53
N HIS A 106 -16.87 -3.27 -23.65
CA HIS A 106 -16.52 -3.30 -22.24
C HIS A 106 -17.18 -4.49 -21.51
N VAL A 107 -18.48 -4.72 -21.74
CA VAL A 107 -19.20 -5.83 -21.15
C VAL A 107 -18.59 -7.16 -21.57
N ALA A 108 -18.33 -7.34 -22.85
CA ALA A 108 -17.69 -8.56 -23.35
C ALA A 108 -16.28 -8.76 -22.79
N ALA A 109 -15.50 -7.67 -22.62
CA ALA A 109 -14.16 -7.71 -22.07
C ALA A 109 -14.16 -8.04 -20.56
N SER A 110 -15.03 -7.41 -19.77
CA SER A 110 -15.14 -7.64 -18.33
C SER A 110 -15.61 -9.05 -17.97
N ARG A 111 -16.39 -9.68 -18.86
CA ARG A 111 -16.92 -11.06 -18.69
C ARG A 111 -16.04 -12.14 -19.34
N GLY A 112 -15.02 -11.74 -20.11
CA GLY A 112 -14.12 -12.68 -20.77
C GLY A 112 -14.71 -13.36 -22.02
N HIS A 113 -15.79 -12.80 -22.62
CA HIS A 113 -16.45 -13.37 -23.79
C HIS A 113 -15.65 -13.07 -25.08
N THR A 114 -14.58 -13.82 -25.31
CA THR A 114 -13.62 -13.59 -26.40
C THR A 114 -14.26 -13.63 -27.78
N GLU A 115 -15.19 -14.56 -28.04
CA GLU A 115 -15.83 -14.68 -29.36
C GLU A 115 -16.78 -13.51 -29.62
N VAL A 116 -17.51 -13.05 -28.60
CA VAL A 116 -18.35 -11.85 -28.66
C VAL A 116 -17.47 -10.62 -28.97
N LEU A 117 -16.36 -10.51 -28.27
CA LEU A 117 -15.41 -9.43 -28.46
C LEU A 117 -14.86 -9.40 -29.90
N ARG A 118 -14.51 -10.55 -30.48
CA ARG A 118 -14.11 -10.68 -31.88
C ARG A 118 -15.22 -10.27 -32.84
N LEU A 119 -16.47 -10.66 -32.55
CA LEU A 119 -17.62 -10.25 -33.36
C LEU A 119 -17.78 -8.73 -33.35
N LEU A 120 -17.76 -8.10 -32.19
CA LEU A 120 -17.94 -6.65 -32.04
C LEU A 120 -16.82 -5.86 -32.77
N LEU A 121 -15.56 -6.29 -32.65
CA LEU A 121 -14.44 -5.69 -33.36
C LEU A 121 -14.57 -5.82 -34.90
N ARG A 122 -15.04 -6.98 -35.40
CA ARG A 122 -15.38 -7.16 -36.82
C ARG A 122 -16.52 -6.24 -37.28
N ARG A 123 -17.40 -5.83 -36.37
CA ARG A 123 -18.48 -4.85 -36.57
C ARG A 123 -18.02 -3.41 -36.31
N ARG A 124 -16.70 -3.14 -36.39
CA ARG A 124 -16.07 -1.81 -36.27
C ARG A 124 -16.33 -1.13 -34.92
N ALA A 125 -16.51 -1.89 -33.82
CA ALA A 125 -16.41 -1.30 -32.48
C ALA A 125 -15.01 -0.72 -32.26
N ARG A 126 -14.95 0.49 -31.74
CA ARG A 126 -13.66 1.15 -31.45
C ARG A 126 -13.04 0.55 -30.20
N PRO A 127 -11.82 0.00 -30.23
CA PRO A 127 -11.19 -0.65 -29.09
C PRO A 127 -10.85 0.34 -27.96
N ASP A 128 -10.57 1.61 -28.31
CA ASP A 128 -10.16 2.67 -27.38
C ASP A 128 -11.33 3.58 -26.95
N SER A 129 -12.56 3.18 -27.22
CA SER A 129 -13.71 3.92 -26.71
C SER A 129 -13.75 3.86 -25.19
N ALA A 130 -13.90 5.00 -24.53
CA ALA A 130 -13.91 5.12 -23.07
C ALA A 130 -15.01 6.06 -22.56
N PRO A 131 -16.30 5.74 -22.82
CA PRO A 131 -17.41 6.63 -22.43
C PRO A 131 -17.50 6.84 -20.92
N GLY A 132 -17.14 5.82 -20.11
CA GLY A 132 -17.03 5.86 -18.66
C GLY A 132 -15.60 6.08 -18.15
N GLY A 133 -14.71 6.60 -18.98
CA GLY A 133 -13.31 6.89 -18.63
C GLY A 133 -12.37 5.69 -18.65
N ARG A 134 -12.88 4.45 -18.70
CA ARG A 134 -12.11 3.22 -18.86
C ARG A 134 -12.28 2.67 -20.27
N THR A 135 -11.25 2.05 -20.83
CA THR A 135 -11.35 1.31 -22.08
C THR A 135 -11.68 -0.17 -21.82
N ALA A 136 -12.15 -0.88 -22.84
CA ALA A 136 -12.38 -2.32 -22.74
C ALA A 136 -11.12 -3.11 -22.32
N LEU A 137 -9.93 -2.59 -22.64
CA LEU A 137 -8.65 -3.18 -22.23
C LEU A 137 -8.44 -3.09 -20.71
N HIS A 138 -8.86 -1.99 -20.06
CA HIS A 138 -8.85 -1.88 -18.59
C HIS A 138 -9.71 -2.97 -17.95
N GLU A 139 -10.95 -3.14 -18.46
CA GLU A 139 -11.87 -4.14 -17.93
C GLU A 139 -11.36 -5.57 -18.11
N ALA A 140 -10.77 -5.89 -19.26
CA ALA A 140 -10.14 -7.18 -19.51
C ALA A 140 -8.95 -7.45 -18.56
N CYS A 141 -8.17 -6.44 -18.21
CA CYS A 141 -7.06 -6.55 -17.27
C CYS A 141 -7.52 -6.75 -15.83
N VAL A 142 -8.55 -6.03 -15.38
CA VAL A 142 -9.17 -6.24 -14.07
C VAL A 142 -9.69 -7.66 -13.92
N GLY A 143 -10.37 -8.18 -14.96
CA GLY A 143 -10.93 -9.54 -14.98
C GLY A 143 -9.88 -10.65 -15.16
N GLY A 144 -8.63 -10.30 -15.54
CA GLY A 144 -7.60 -11.30 -15.83
C GLY A 144 -7.86 -12.11 -17.11
N HIS A 145 -8.63 -11.56 -18.04
CA HIS A 145 -9.05 -12.26 -19.26
C HIS A 145 -8.00 -12.16 -20.37
N THR A 146 -6.93 -12.95 -20.29
CA THR A 146 -5.76 -12.94 -21.18
C THR A 146 -6.14 -13.01 -22.66
N ALA A 147 -7.11 -13.88 -23.03
CA ALA A 147 -7.57 -14.02 -24.40
C ALA A 147 -8.23 -12.73 -24.93
N CYS A 148 -9.01 -12.03 -24.10
CA CYS A 148 -9.61 -10.75 -24.44
C CYS A 148 -8.57 -9.63 -24.59
N VAL A 149 -7.62 -9.57 -23.64
CA VAL A 149 -6.47 -8.64 -23.74
C VAL A 149 -5.71 -8.83 -25.06
N HIS A 150 -5.40 -10.08 -25.41
CA HIS A 150 -4.69 -10.36 -26.66
C HIS A 150 -5.50 -9.90 -27.90
N VAL A 151 -6.80 -10.21 -27.94
CA VAL A 151 -7.66 -9.83 -29.09
C VAL A 151 -7.77 -8.31 -29.21
N LEU A 152 -7.92 -7.58 -28.09
CA LEU A 152 -7.98 -6.11 -28.10
C LEU A 152 -6.66 -5.49 -28.59
N LEU A 153 -5.52 -5.97 -28.11
CA LEU A 153 -4.19 -5.48 -28.51
C LEU A 153 -3.91 -5.76 -29.99
N VAL A 154 -4.28 -6.94 -30.52
CA VAL A 154 -4.17 -7.26 -31.94
C VAL A 154 -5.10 -6.38 -32.79
N ALA A 155 -6.27 -5.99 -32.26
CA ALA A 155 -7.18 -5.06 -32.90
C ALA A 155 -6.71 -3.59 -32.89
N GLY A 156 -5.57 -3.31 -32.25
CA GLY A 156 -4.96 -1.98 -32.22
C GLY A 156 -5.34 -1.13 -30.99
N ALA A 157 -5.83 -1.75 -29.91
CA ALA A 157 -6.04 -1.04 -28.65
C ALA A 157 -4.72 -0.49 -28.11
N ASP A 158 -4.70 0.78 -27.69
CA ASP A 158 -3.52 1.41 -27.08
C ASP A 158 -3.40 0.98 -25.59
N PRO A 159 -2.32 0.27 -25.18
CA PRO A 159 -2.11 -0.16 -23.81
C PRO A 159 -1.74 0.97 -22.85
N ASN A 160 -1.61 2.21 -23.32
CA ASN A 160 -1.15 3.35 -22.53
C ASN A 160 -2.24 4.38 -22.21
N ILE A 161 -3.46 4.20 -22.65
CA ILE A 161 -4.57 5.10 -22.35
C ILE A 161 -4.81 5.10 -20.83
N PRO A 162 -4.83 6.28 -20.18
CA PRO A 162 -5.18 6.36 -18.76
C PRO A 162 -6.71 6.29 -18.58
N ASP A 163 -7.16 5.77 -17.44
CA ASP A 163 -8.54 5.90 -16.97
C ASP A 163 -8.75 7.27 -16.28
N GLN A 164 -9.92 7.47 -15.66
CA GLN A 164 -10.26 8.72 -14.93
C GLN A 164 -9.31 9.03 -13.77
N ASP A 165 -8.73 7.99 -13.14
CA ASP A 165 -7.74 8.13 -12.06
C ASP A 165 -6.31 8.27 -12.62
N GLY A 166 -6.15 8.32 -13.94
CA GLY A 166 -4.85 8.30 -14.62
C GLY A 166 -4.16 6.94 -14.59
N LYS A 167 -4.87 5.87 -14.19
CA LYS A 167 -4.34 4.50 -14.16
C LYS A 167 -4.40 3.90 -15.55
N ARG A 168 -3.32 3.28 -15.99
CA ARG A 168 -3.23 2.56 -17.28
C ARG A 168 -3.57 1.09 -17.07
N PRO A 169 -3.90 0.32 -18.11
CA PRO A 169 -4.24 -1.10 -18.00
C PRO A 169 -3.25 -1.94 -17.17
N LEU A 170 -1.95 -1.61 -17.27
CA LEU A 170 -0.89 -2.32 -16.53
C LEU A 170 -0.97 -2.12 -15.01
N HIS A 171 -1.51 -1.00 -14.51
CA HIS A 171 -1.77 -0.78 -13.07
C HIS A 171 -2.89 -1.66 -12.53
N LEU A 172 -3.79 -2.11 -13.39
CA LEU A 172 -4.96 -2.90 -13.04
C LEU A 172 -4.72 -4.42 -13.06
N CYS A 173 -3.53 -4.86 -13.47
CA CYS A 173 -3.13 -6.27 -13.38
C CYS A 173 -2.83 -6.67 -11.92
N GLN A 174 -3.86 -6.75 -11.07
CA GLN A 174 -3.72 -6.93 -9.63
C GLN A 174 -4.16 -8.31 -9.12
N GLY A 175 -4.90 -9.06 -9.91
CA GLY A 175 -5.50 -10.34 -9.53
C GLY A 175 -4.61 -11.56 -9.81
N PRO A 176 -4.92 -12.70 -9.20
CA PRO A 176 -4.31 -13.96 -9.58
C PRO A 176 -4.64 -14.28 -11.05
N GLY A 177 -3.63 -14.65 -11.83
CA GLY A 177 -3.80 -14.93 -13.28
C GLY A 177 -3.64 -13.71 -14.19
N THR A 178 -3.43 -12.50 -13.66
CA THR A 178 -3.20 -11.30 -14.49
C THR A 178 -1.75 -11.16 -14.98
N LEU A 179 -0.85 -12.04 -14.58
CA LEU A 179 0.57 -12.01 -14.99
C LEU A 179 0.71 -12.10 -16.52
N GLU A 180 -0.03 -13.02 -17.15
CA GLU A 180 -0.04 -13.16 -18.61
C GLU A 180 -0.59 -11.92 -19.31
N CYS A 181 -1.60 -11.27 -18.71
CA CYS A 181 -2.12 -9.99 -19.21
C CYS A 181 -1.03 -8.91 -19.19
N ALA A 182 -0.28 -8.81 -18.09
CA ALA A 182 0.85 -7.88 -17.96
C ALA A 182 1.95 -8.18 -18.98
N GLU A 183 2.28 -9.46 -19.21
CA GLU A 183 3.24 -9.85 -20.23
C GLU A 183 2.80 -9.42 -21.64
N LEU A 184 1.54 -9.63 -21.97
CA LEU A 184 0.98 -9.19 -23.25
C LEU A 184 1.03 -7.68 -23.40
N LEU A 185 0.56 -6.94 -22.39
CA LEU A 185 0.62 -5.48 -22.39
C LEU A 185 2.04 -4.96 -22.65
N LEU A 186 3.04 -5.52 -21.95
CA LEU A 186 4.44 -5.15 -22.10
C LEU A 186 5.01 -5.51 -23.49
N ARG A 187 4.57 -6.61 -24.06
CA ARG A 187 4.95 -7.01 -25.43
C ARG A 187 4.38 -6.07 -26.51
N PHE A 188 3.20 -5.50 -26.25
CA PHE A 188 2.54 -4.56 -27.13
C PHE A 188 2.85 -3.08 -26.81
N GLY A 189 3.87 -2.82 -26.00
CA GLY A 189 4.40 -1.47 -25.79
C GLY A 189 3.77 -0.70 -24.63
N ALA A 190 3.19 -1.38 -23.64
CA ALA A 190 2.78 -0.72 -22.40
C ALA A 190 3.98 -0.11 -21.68
N SER A 191 3.82 1.11 -21.20
CA SER A 191 4.86 1.83 -20.46
C SER A 191 5.06 1.22 -19.08
N VAL A 192 6.23 0.62 -18.86
CA VAL A 192 6.61 -0.02 -17.58
C VAL A 192 6.64 0.98 -16.43
N ASN A 193 7.10 2.20 -16.68
CA ASN A 193 7.25 3.28 -15.70
C ASN A 193 6.14 4.34 -15.82
N GLY A 194 5.02 4.00 -16.47
CA GLY A 194 3.88 4.91 -16.56
C GLY A 194 3.36 5.25 -15.18
N GLN A 195 3.19 6.52 -14.87
CA GLN A 195 2.65 7.00 -13.61
C GLN A 195 1.15 7.27 -13.74
N SER A 196 0.39 7.02 -12.67
CA SER A 196 -0.99 7.51 -12.53
C SER A 196 -1.00 9.03 -12.35
N GLU A 197 -2.11 9.70 -12.67
CA GLU A 197 -2.14 11.18 -12.64
C GLU A 197 -2.16 11.73 -11.23
N GLU A 198 -3.00 11.21 -10.35
CA GLU A 198 -3.17 11.73 -9.00
C GLU A 198 -2.07 11.24 -8.05
N GLU A 199 -1.92 9.94 -7.93
CA GLU A 199 -1.02 9.31 -6.96
C GLU A 199 0.41 9.21 -7.48
N LYS A 200 0.66 9.38 -8.79
CA LYS A 200 1.95 9.15 -9.46
C LYS A 200 2.53 7.77 -9.22
N GLU A 201 1.66 6.83 -8.87
CA GLU A 201 2.05 5.43 -8.71
C GLU A 201 2.47 4.81 -10.04
N THR A 202 3.50 3.98 -10.01
CA THR A 202 3.87 3.12 -11.14
C THR A 202 3.28 1.72 -10.95
N PRO A 203 3.20 0.88 -12.00
CA PRO A 203 2.78 -0.52 -11.86
C PRO A 203 3.59 -1.30 -10.80
N LEU A 204 4.88 -0.95 -10.62
CA LEU A 204 5.73 -1.57 -9.61
C LEU A 204 5.32 -1.20 -8.18
N HIS A 205 4.83 0.03 -7.93
CA HIS A 205 4.26 0.40 -6.62
C HIS A 205 3.03 -0.45 -6.30
N VAL A 206 2.14 -0.62 -7.27
CA VAL A 206 0.92 -1.42 -7.11
C VAL A 206 1.28 -2.89 -6.84
N ALA A 207 2.20 -3.48 -7.62
CA ALA A 207 2.67 -4.84 -7.41
C ALA A 207 3.32 -5.02 -6.02
N ALA A 208 4.10 -4.03 -5.58
CA ALA A 208 4.76 -4.02 -4.28
C ALA A 208 3.76 -3.95 -3.12
N ARG A 209 2.78 -3.06 -3.17
CA ARG A 209 1.74 -2.89 -2.15
C ARG A 209 0.87 -4.15 -1.99
N LEU A 210 0.58 -4.84 -3.08
CA LEU A 210 -0.25 -6.05 -3.08
C LEU A 210 0.54 -7.34 -2.81
N GLY A 211 1.87 -7.26 -2.80
CA GLY A 211 2.73 -8.42 -2.57
C GLY A 211 2.83 -9.40 -3.75
N HIS A 212 2.63 -8.90 -4.99
CA HIS A 212 2.73 -9.71 -6.21
C HIS A 212 4.18 -9.84 -6.67
N VAL A 213 4.88 -10.86 -6.16
CA VAL A 213 6.30 -11.10 -6.42
C VAL A 213 6.59 -11.34 -7.89
N GLU A 214 5.78 -12.17 -8.55
CA GLU A 214 5.97 -12.56 -9.96
C GLU A 214 5.78 -11.36 -10.89
N LEU A 215 4.77 -10.52 -10.62
CA LEU A 215 4.54 -9.31 -11.40
C LEU A 215 5.68 -8.30 -11.19
N ALA A 216 6.15 -8.12 -9.96
CA ALA A 216 7.27 -7.24 -9.66
C ALA A 216 8.56 -7.70 -10.36
N ASP A 217 8.85 -9.01 -10.36
CA ASP A 217 9.98 -9.59 -11.08
C ASP A 217 9.89 -9.35 -12.60
N LEU A 218 8.70 -9.56 -13.18
CA LEU A 218 8.45 -9.26 -14.58
C LEU A 218 8.70 -7.79 -14.92
N LEU A 219 8.15 -6.86 -14.12
CA LEU A 219 8.31 -5.43 -14.31
C LEU A 219 9.78 -4.99 -14.22
N LEU A 220 10.50 -5.49 -13.20
CA LEU A 220 11.93 -5.19 -13.03
C LEU A 220 12.78 -5.72 -14.20
N ARG A 221 12.51 -6.93 -14.69
CA ARG A 221 13.18 -7.45 -15.90
C ARG A 221 12.89 -6.64 -17.14
N ARG A 222 11.76 -5.94 -17.19
CA ARG A 222 11.37 -5.06 -18.29
C ARG A 222 11.82 -3.60 -18.11
N GLY A 223 12.63 -3.31 -17.08
CA GLY A 223 13.24 -2.01 -16.85
C GLY A 223 12.38 -1.07 -15.99
N ALA A 224 11.57 -1.61 -15.08
CA ALA A 224 10.92 -0.78 -14.06
C ALA A 224 11.96 -0.13 -13.15
N CYS A 225 11.76 1.16 -12.85
CA CYS A 225 12.61 1.89 -11.92
C CYS A 225 12.30 1.45 -10.48
N PRO A 226 13.27 0.85 -9.75
CA PRO A 226 13.04 0.36 -8.38
C PRO A 226 12.86 1.48 -7.35
N ASP A 227 13.36 2.70 -7.65
CA ASP A 227 13.28 3.88 -6.78
C ASP A 227 12.34 4.97 -7.32
N ALA A 228 11.41 4.60 -8.20
CA ALA A 228 10.34 5.52 -8.61
C ALA A 228 9.61 6.05 -7.37
N ARG A 229 9.24 7.34 -7.37
CA ARG A 229 8.54 7.97 -6.25
C ARG A 229 7.13 8.35 -6.65
N ASP A 230 6.18 8.02 -5.78
CA ASP A 230 4.79 8.44 -5.90
C ASP A 230 4.58 9.88 -5.39
N SER A 231 3.32 10.33 -5.33
CA SER A 231 2.95 11.67 -4.84
C SER A 231 3.30 11.91 -3.38
N GLU A 232 3.38 10.87 -2.56
CA GLU A 232 3.77 10.94 -1.15
C GLU A 232 5.29 10.74 -0.94
N GLY A 233 6.03 10.51 -2.03
CA GLY A 233 7.46 10.21 -2.01
C GLY A 233 7.77 8.75 -1.67
N TRP A 234 6.77 7.87 -1.69
CA TRP A 234 6.99 6.45 -1.45
C TRP A 234 7.74 5.82 -2.62
N THR A 235 8.58 4.86 -2.31
CA THR A 235 9.19 3.96 -3.28
C THR A 235 8.49 2.60 -3.24
N PRO A 236 8.63 1.75 -4.27
CA PRO A 236 8.11 0.39 -4.24
C PRO A 236 8.56 -0.40 -3.00
N LEU A 237 9.78 -0.16 -2.50
CA LEU A 237 10.28 -0.80 -1.29
C LEU A 237 9.53 -0.35 -0.03
N LEU A 238 9.21 0.95 0.09
CA LEU A 238 8.37 1.48 1.17
C LEU A 238 6.97 0.85 1.13
N ALA A 239 6.37 0.77 -0.06
CA ALA A 239 5.06 0.16 -0.25
C ALA A 239 5.06 -1.34 0.14
N ALA A 240 6.11 -2.07 -0.21
CA ALA A 240 6.28 -3.47 0.19
C ALA A 240 6.40 -3.64 1.71
N CYS A 241 7.17 -2.78 2.38
CA CYS A 241 7.37 -2.83 3.84
C CYS A 241 6.11 -2.46 4.65
N ASP A 242 5.16 -1.72 4.06
CA ASP A 242 3.90 -1.35 4.74
C ASP A 242 2.75 -2.36 4.51
N THR A 243 3.01 -3.47 3.84
CA THR A 243 1.99 -4.51 3.59
C THR A 243 1.36 -4.98 4.90
N ARG A 244 0.03 -4.98 4.94
CA ARG A 244 -0.74 -5.40 6.13
C ARG A 244 -1.12 -6.87 6.03
N CYS A 245 -0.96 -7.59 7.13
CA CYS A 245 -1.56 -8.92 7.26
C CYS A 245 -3.07 -8.75 7.51
N GLN A 246 -3.89 -9.35 6.68
CA GLN A 246 -5.35 -9.25 6.80
C GLN A 246 -5.90 -10.20 7.86
N SER A 247 -5.28 -11.37 8.02
CA SER A 247 -5.65 -12.35 9.04
C SER A 247 -4.42 -12.97 9.70
N PRO A 248 -4.52 -13.46 10.94
CA PRO A 248 -3.43 -14.18 11.59
C PRO A 248 -3.00 -15.45 10.85
N ALA A 249 -3.94 -16.11 10.18
CA ALA A 249 -3.65 -17.33 9.40
C ALA A 249 -2.77 -17.04 8.17
N ASP A 250 -2.92 -15.86 7.55
CA ASP A 250 -2.16 -15.47 6.36
C ASP A 250 -0.86 -14.71 6.70
N ALA A 251 -0.58 -14.48 7.99
CA ALA A 251 0.53 -13.66 8.42
C ALA A 251 1.88 -14.22 7.96
N GLU A 252 2.09 -15.52 8.03
CA GLU A 252 3.33 -16.18 7.61
C GLU A 252 3.51 -16.09 6.07
N ALA A 253 2.45 -16.38 5.32
CA ALA A 253 2.48 -16.28 3.86
C ALA A 253 2.71 -14.83 3.39
N THR A 254 2.08 -13.86 4.05
CA THR A 254 2.25 -12.43 3.75
C THR A 254 3.66 -11.96 4.08
N THR A 255 4.22 -12.38 5.22
CA THR A 255 5.60 -12.05 5.59
C THR A 255 6.61 -12.66 4.62
N THR A 256 6.38 -13.90 4.19
CA THR A 256 7.25 -14.58 3.21
C THR A 256 7.22 -13.87 1.86
N ARG A 257 6.04 -13.48 1.36
CA ARG A 257 5.89 -12.71 0.12
C ARG A 257 6.55 -11.34 0.23
N CYS A 258 6.32 -10.63 1.33
CA CYS A 258 6.96 -9.35 1.61
C CYS A 258 8.50 -9.46 1.62
N LEU A 259 9.05 -10.50 2.26
CA LEU A 259 10.48 -10.75 2.30
C LEU A 259 11.05 -11.05 0.90
N GLN A 260 10.37 -11.88 0.11
CA GLN A 260 10.79 -12.20 -1.26
C GLN A 260 10.80 -10.94 -2.13
N LEU A 261 9.74 -10.12 -2.02
CA LEU A 261 9.61 -8.87 -2.76
C LEU A 261 10.68 -7.85 -2.37
N CYS A 262 10.93 -7.66 -1.06
CA CYS A 262 12.01 -6.78 -0.60
C CYS A 262 13.38 -7.25 -1.10
N ARG A 263 13.67 -8.56 -1.06
CA ARG A 263 14.92 -9.12 -1.61
C ARG A 263 15.05 -8.84 -3.12
N LEU A 264 13.96 -8.97 -3.84
CA LEU A 264 13.93 -8.75 -5.29
C LEU A 264 14.17 -7.28 -5.62
N LEU A 265 13.52 -6.34 -4.92
CA LEU A 265 13.70 -4.90 -5.10
C LEU A 265 15.13 -4.46 -4.74
N LEU A 266 15.66 -4.92 -3.60
CA LEU A 266 17.04 -4.63 -3.19
C LEU A 266 18.07 -5.20 -4.17
N LYS A 267 17.84 -6.41 -4.70
CA LYS A 267 18.69 -7.00 -5.76
C LYS A 267 18.64 -6.19 -7.05
N ALA A 268 17.51 -5.56 -7.36
CA ALA A 268 17.36 -4.67 -8.50
C ALA A 268 17.97 -3.28 -8.29
N GLY A 269 18.56 -3.00 -7.11
CA GLY A 269 19.25 -1.75 -6.79
C GLY A 269 18.38 -0.72 -6.09
N ALA A 270 17.23 -1.10 -5.49
CA ALA A 270 16.43 -0.19 -4.67
C ALA A 270 17.23 0.33 -3.48
N ASP A 271 17.09 1.63 -3.18
CA ASP A 271 17.70 2.25 -2.01
C ASP A 271 17.00 1.78 -0.73
N ALA A 272 17.73 0.96 0.07
CA ALA A 272 17.24 0.43 1.34
C ALA A 272 16.95 1.50 2.40
N ASP A 273 17.50 2.70 2.24
CA ASP A 273 17.40 3.80 3.21
C ASP A 273 16.62 5.00 2.65
N ALA A 274 15.93 4.82 1.52
CA ALA A 274 15.08 5.83 0.91
C ALA A 274 14.00 6.32 1.89
N ALA A 275 13.83 7.63 2.01
CA ALA A 275 12.85 8.24 2.89
C ALA A 275 11.68 8.83 2.10
N ASP A 276 10.46 8.71 2.63
CA ASP A 276 9.27 9.40 2.15
C ASP A 276 9.24 10.88 2.59
N ARG A 277 8.14 11.57 2.31
CA ARG A 277 7.95 12.98 2.72
C ARG A 277 7.95 13.18 4.24
N ASP A 278 7.50 12.17 5.00
CA ASP A 278 7.50 12.18 6.46
C ASP A 278 8.83 11.70 7.06
N LYS A 279 9.87 11.53 6.23
CA LYS A 279 11.16 10.92 6.59
C LYS A 279 11.05 9.50 7.14
N ARG A 280 9.94 8.81 6.88
CA ARG A 280 9.82 7.39 7.20
C ARG A 280 10.62 6.58 6.18
N ARG A 281 11.36 5.62 6.66
CA ARG A 281 12.22 4.72 5.86
C ARG A 281 11.64 3.31 5.86
N PRO A 282 12.07 2.41 4.98
CA PRO A 282 11.61 1.02 4.95
C PRO A 282 11.69 0.33 6.32
N LEU A 283 12.77 0.59 7.08
CA LEU A 283 12.95 0.02 8.42
C LEU A 283 11.86 0.47 9.41
N HIS A 284 11.40 1.74 9.36
CA HIS A 284 10.31 2.22 10.22
C HIS A 284 9.00 1.48 9.93
N LEU A 285 8.68 1.29 8.65
CA LEU A 285 7.45 0.62 8.23
C LEU A 285 7.49 -0.88 8.55
N ALA A 286 8.59 -1.56 8.23
CA ALA A 286 8.77 -2.97 8.54
C ALA A 286 8.67 -3.23 10.06
N CYS A 287 9.24 -2.35 10.90
CA CYS A 287 9.14 -2.43 12.35
C CYS A 287 7.71 -2.19 12.84
N ARG A 288 7.01 -1.18 12.29
CA ARG A 288 5.61 -0.90 12.63
C ARG A 288 4.67 -2.06 12.28
N ARG A 289 4.97 -2.80 11.21
CA ARG A 289 4.19 -3.98 10.77
C ARG A 289 4.62 -5.28 11.45
N GLY A 290 5.78 -5.29 12.10
CA GLY A 290 6.31 -6.48 12.78
C GLY A 290 6.94 -7.52 11.86
N HIS A 291 7.38 -7.14 10.66
CA HIS A 291 8.01 -8.05 9.67
C HIS A 291 9.47 -8.37 10.06
N ALA A 292 9.68 -9.26 11.04
CA ALA A 292 11.00 -9.54 11.60
C ALA A 292 12.05 -9.93 10.53
N ALA A 293 11.70 -10.80 9.60
CA ALA A 293 12.60 -11.23 8.54
C ALA A 293 12.99 -10.10 7.57
N VAL A 294 12.06 -9.15 7.32
CA VAL A 294 12.35 -7.96 6.50
C VAL A 294 13.25 -6.99 7.27
N VAL A 295 13.01 -6.83 8.58
CA VAL A 295 13.87 -6.03 9.46
C VAL A 295 15.31 -6.55 9.44
N GLU A 296 15.51 -7.85 9.61
CA GLU A 296 16.85 -8.47 9.53
C GLU A 296 17.50 -8.26 8.14
N LEU A 297 16.72 -8.41 7.07
CA LEU A 297 17.21 -8.16 5.72
C LEU A 297 17.68 -6.71 5.55
N LEU A 298 16.88 -5.72 5.97
CA LEU A 298 17.24 -4.30 5.86
C LEU A 298 18.46 -3.97 6.72
N LEU A 299 18.53 -4.49 7.95
CA LEU A 299 19.68 -4.32 8.83
C LEU A 299 20.97 -4.90 8.22
N SER A 300 20.87 -6.02 7.52
CA SER A 300 22.03 -6.62 6.80
C SER A 300 22.53 -5.76 5.64
N CYS A 301 21.68 -4.89 5.09
CA CYS A 301 22.06 -3.91 4.06
C CYS A 301 22.77 -2.66 4.64
N GLY A 302 22.94 -2.57 5.96
CA GLY A 302 23.65 -1.46 6.61
C GLY A 302 22.85 -0.17 6.71
N VAL A 303 21.51 -0.24 6.74
CA VAL A 303 20.63 0.93 6.87
C VAL A 303 20.81 1.64 8.22
N SER A 304 20.46 2.91 8.28
CA SER A 304 20.56 3.73 9.51
C SER A 304 19.48 3.31 10.51
N VAL A 305 19.89 2.58 11.56
CA VAL A 305 19.00 2.04 12.62
C VAL A 305 18.35 3.14 13.46
N ASN A 306 19.06 4.23 13.68
CA ASN A 306 18.65 5.34 14.56
C ASN A 306 18.14 6.56 13.79
N ALA A 307 17.86 6.43 12.51
CA ALA A 307 17.20 7.48 11.76
C ALA A 307 15.84 7.80 12.39
N MET A 308 15.48 9.08 12.39
CA MET A 308 14.20 9.57 12.94
C MET A 308 13.29 10.02 11.82
N ASP A 309 12.00 9.74 11.97
CA ASP A 309 10.94 10.33 11.15
C ASP A 309 10.66 11.79 11.58
N TYR A 310 9.73 12.48 10.92
CA TYR A 310 9.33 13.83 11.34
C TYR A 310 8.67 13.88 12.72
N GLY A 311 8.12 12.78 13.21
CA GLY A 311 7.58 12.65 14.57
C GLY A 311 8.66 12.45 15.63
N GLY A 312 9.94 12.36 15.25
CA GLY A 312 11.05 12.03 16.14
C GLY A 312 11.10 10.56 16.56
N HIS A 313 10.40 9.67 15.84
CA HIS A 313 10.39 8.24 16.15
C HIS A 313 11.52 7.54 15.39
N THR A 314 12.25 6.68 16.09
CA THR A 314 13.16 5.71 15.48
C THR A 314 12.42 4.42 15.14
N ALA A 315 13.06 3.52 14.39
CA ALA A 315 12.51 2.20 14.06
C ALA A 315 12.09 1.42 15.33
N LEU A 316 12.84 1.54 16.43
CA LEU A 316 12.48 0.90 17.71
C LEU A 316 11.19 1.50 18.31
N HIS A 317 11.00 2.83 18.23
CA HIS A 317 9.75 3.47 18.65
C HIS A 317 8.57 2.97 17.81
N CYS A 318 8.74 2.86 16.48
CA CYS A 318 7.72 2.32 15.58
C CYS A 318 7.35 0.87 15.91
N ALA A 319 8.33 0.02 16.23
CA ALA A 319 8.10 -1.37 16.66
C ALA A 319 7.24 -1.43 17.93
N LEU A 320 7.51 -0.56 18.91
CA LEU A 320 6.80 -0.52 20.18
C LEU A 320 5.44 0.20 20.13
N GLN A 321 5.20 1.02 19.11
CA GLN A 321 3.91 1.65 18.85
C GLN A 321 2.96 0.76 18.03
N GLY A 322 3.48 -0.24 17.35
CA GLY A 322 2.70 -1.21 16.58
C GLY A 322 1.62 -1.90 17.44
N PRO A 323 0.58 -2.47 16.87
CA PRO A 323 -0.45 -3.15 17.63
C PRO A 323 0.14 -4.38 18.34
N ALA A 324 -0.08 -4.48 19.64
CA ALA A 324 0.27 -5.69 20.42
C ALA A 324 -0.41 -6.96 19.86
N THR A 325 -1.48 -6.79 19.06
CA THR A 325 -2.22 -7.86 18.38
C THR A 325 -1.50 -8.40 17.13
N ALA A 326 -0.41 -7.78 16.66
CA ALA A 326 0.49 -8.38 15.68
C ALA A 326 1.28 -9.58 16.27
N LEU A 327 0.73 -10.22 17.28
CA LEU A 327 1.28 -11.34 18.05
C LEU A 327 1.64 -12.58 17.21
N ALA A 328 1.14 -12.68 15.97
CA ALA A 328 1.52 -13.76 15.07
C ALA A 328 2.99 -13.69 14.59
N GLN A 329 3.70 -12.58 14.85
CA GLN A 329 4.99 -12.31 14.20
C GLN A 329 6.17 -12.10 15.16
N SER A 330 6.10 -12.63 16.37
CA SER A 330 7.23 -12.58 17.33
C SER A 330 7.85 -11.16 17.43
N PRO A 331 7.14 -10.17 17.98
CA PRO A 331 7.60 -8.78 18.07
C PRO A 331 8.92 -8.66 18.82
N GLU A 332 9.21 -9.60 19.71
CA GLU A 332 10.48 -9.73 20.41
C GLU A 332 11.67 -9.88 19.46
N ASN A 333 11.49 -10.55 18.30
CA ASN A 333 12.56 -10.73 17.33
C ASN A 333 12.91 -9.41 16.64
N VAL A 334 11.91 -8.57 16.33
CA VAL A 334 12.12 -7.23 15.77
C VAL A 334 12.91 -6.36 16.77
N VAL A 335 12.46 -6.30 18.02
CA VAL A 335 13.10 -5.51 19.06
C VAL A 335 14.53 -6.00 19.30
N ARG A 336 14.73 -7.32 19.36
CA ARG A 336 16.04 -7.94 19.54
C ARG A 336 16.98 -7.62 18.38
N ALA A 337 16.52 -7.76 17.13
CA ALA A 337 17.31 -7.44 15.96
C ALA A 337 17.78 -5.97 15.97
N LEU A 338 16.87 -5.03 16.22
CA LEU A 338 17.21 -3.61 16.31
C LEU A 338 18.24 -3.31 17.41
N LEU A 339 18.03 -3.85 18.61
CA LEU A 339 18.94 -3.64 19.72
C LEU A 339 20.30 -4.29 19.49
N ASN A 340 20.36 -5.41 18.79
CA ASN A 340 21.63 -6.05 18.42
C ASN A 340 22.41 -5.23 17.37
N HIS A 341 21.71 -4.46 16.53
CA HIS A 341 22.33 -3.56 15.55
C HIS A 341 22.53 -2.13 16.08
N GLY A 342 22.47 -1.91 17.40
CA GLY A 342 22.82 -0.64 18.03
C GLY A 342 21.69 0.39 18.04
N ALA A 343 20.43 -0.06 18.03
CA ALA A 343 19.29 0.85 18.25
C ALA A 343 19.41 1.56 19.61
N VAL A 344 19.14 2.86 19.62
CA VAL A 344 19.05 3.64 20.85
C VAL A 344 17.89 3.12 21.70
N ARG A 345 18.16 2.84 22.95
CA ARG A 345 17.17 2.33 23.90
C ARG A 345 16.06 3.35 24.16
N VAL A 346 14.89 2.86 24.46
CA VAL A 346 13.78 3.71 24.89
C VAL A 346 14.17 4.42 26.19
N TRP A 347 13.78 5.70 26.33
CA TRP A 347 14.02 6.43 27.57
C TRP A 347 13.36 5.71 28.78
N PRO A 348 14.09 5.54 29.91
CA PRO A 348 13.58 4.77 31.05
C PRO A 348 12.22 5.25 31.59
N GLY A 349 11.92 6.54 31.50
CA GLY A 349 10.62 7.09 31.91
C GLY A 349 9.42 6.68 31.04
N ALA A 350 9.67 6.14 29.84
CA ALA A 350 8.62 5.61 28.99
C ALA A 350 8.33 4.10 29.24
N LEU A 351 9.17 3.41 30.02
CA LEU A 351 9.04 1.98 30.30
C LEU A 351 7.68 1.59 30.91
N PRO A 352 7.05 2.37 31.82
CA PRO A 352 5.72 2.06 32.31
C PRO A 352 4.67 1.98 31.19
N LYS A 353 4.69 2.88 30.23
CA LYS A 353 3.78 2.85 29.06
C LYS A 353 4.04 1.65 28.15
N VAL A 354 5.31 1.27 27.99
CA VAL A 354 5.68 0.07 27.25
C VAL A 354 5.18 -1.17 27.96
N LEU A 355 5.35 -1.23 29.30
CA LEU A 355 4.87 -2.33 30.14
C LEU A 355 3.34 -2.48 30.03
N GLU A 356 2.60 -1.40 30.17
CA GLU A 356 1.14 -1.38 30.03
C GLU A 356 0.69 -1.95 28.67
N ARG A 357 1.32 -1.49 27.61
CA ARG A 357 0.96 -1.86 26.23
C ARG A 357 1.37 -3.29 25.85
N TRP A 358 2.51 -3.75 26.35
CA TRP A 358 3.14 -5.01 25.93
C TRP A 358 3.11 -6.08 27.03
N CYS A 359 2.29 -5.90 28.08
CA CYS A 359 2.20 -6.85 29.18
C CYS A 359 1.80 -8.27 28.73
N THR A 360 1.09 -8.43 27.62
CA THR A 360 0.74 -9.73 27.04
C THR A 360 1.91 -10.42 26.32
N SER A 361 3.02 -9.71 26.07
CA SER A 361 4.22 -10.24 25.44
C SER A 361 5.45 -10.09 26.34
N PRO A 362 5.59 -10.96 27.37
CA PRO A 362 6.68 -10.87 28.34
C PRO A 362 8.07 -10.94 27.71
N ARG A 363 8.22 -11.69 26.63
CA ARG A 363 9.49 -11.79 25.89
C ARG A 363 9.97 -10.46 25.32
N THR A 364 9.05 -9.65 24.79
CA THR A 364 9.39 -8.30 24.29
C THR A 364 9.89 -7.41 25.44
N ILE A 365 9.23 -7.48 26.60
CA ILE A 365 9.64 -6.75 27.79
C ILE A 365 10.99 -7.25 28.29
N GLU A 366 11.22 -8.56 28.31
CA GLU A 366 12.48 -9.18 28.72
C GLU A 366 13.66 -8.66 27.89
N VAL A 367 13.52 -8.66 26.56
CA VAL A 367 14.56 -8.16 25.65
C VAL A 367 14.91 -6.71 25.96
N LEU A 368 13.89 -5.86 26.12
CA LEU A 368 14.10 -4.45 26.45
C LEU A 368 14.79 -4.28 27.82
N MET A 369 14.27 -4.92 28.88
CA MET A 369 14.77 -4.80 30.22
C MET A 369 16.20 -5.31 30.38
N ASN A 370 16.58 -6.29 29.56
CA ASN A 370 17.92 -6.84 29.52
C ASN A 370 18.98 -5.89 28.90
N THR A 371 18.58 -4.76 28.36
CA THR A 371 19.52 -3.74 27.85
C THR A 371 19.89 -2.66 28.86
N TYR A 372 19.18 -2.54 29.97
CA TYR A 372 19.43 -1.50 30.98
C TYR A 372 20.29 -2.04 32.12
N SER A 373 21.38 -1.33 32.44
CA SER A 373 22.27 -1.67 33.55
C SER A 373 21.63 -1.49 34.94
N GLY A 374 20.70 -0.56 35.04
CA GLY A 374 19.89 -0.33 36.24
C GLY A 374 18.47 0.05 35.83
N MET A 375 17.49 -0.35 36.61
CA MET A 375 16.10 -0.09 36.31
C MET A 375 15.40 0.52 37.54
N ARG A 376 14.66 1.59 37.30
CA ARG A 376 13.77 2.17 38.29
C ARG A 376 12.36 2.20 37.65
N LEU A 377 11.58 1.19 37.94
CA LEU A 377 10.15 1.23 37.66
C LEU A 377 9.48 1.86 38.89
N PRO A 378 8.50 2.75 38.71
CA PRO A 378 7.70 3.25 39.82
C PRO A 378 6.93 2.08 40.47
N GLU A 379 6.65 2.15 41.78
CA GLU A 379 5.92 1.08 42.49
C GLU A 379 4.52 0.85 41.88
N GLU A 380 3.92 1.87 41.33
CA GLU A 380 2.65 1.86 40.60
C GLU A 380 2.69 0.99 39.33
N ALA A 381 3.87 0.70 38.80
CA ALA A 381 4.01 -0.11 37.58
C ALA A 381 3.49 -1.54 37.75
N MET A 382 3.42 -2.05 38.98
CA MET A 382 2.80 -3.36 39.25
C MET A 382 1.30 -3.36 38.95
N GLY A 383 0.60 -2.24 39.19
CA GLY A 383 -0.82 -2.08 38.90
C GLY A 383 -1.16 -1.91 37.40
N LEU A 384 -0.15 -1.69 36.53
CA LEU A 384 -0.36 -1.55 35.10
C LEU A 384 -0.55 -2.90 34.39
N VAL A 385 -0.17 -4.01 35.01
CA VAL A 385 -0.28 -5.34 34.41
C VAL A 385 -1.58 -6.01 34.92
N PRO A 386 -2.47 -6.43 34.01
CA PRO A 386 -3.71 -7.12 34.39
C PRO A 386 -3.44 -8.38 35.22
N PRO A 387 -4.28 -8.69 36.23
CA PRO A 387 -4.07 -9.84 37.11
C PRO A 387 -4.04 -11.18 36.36
N GLU A 388 -4.82 -11.33 35.31
CA GLU A 388 -4.81 -12.53 34.47
C GLU A 388 -3.45 -12.74 33.80
N THR A 389 -2.84 -11.65 33.27
CA THR A 389 -1.51 -11.70 32.66
C THR A 389 -0.43 -12.02 33.68
N LEU A 390 -0.56 -11.49 34.92
CA LEU A 390 0.34 -11.82 36.00
C LEU A 390 0.29 -13.30 36.38
N GLN A 391 -0.90 -13.90 36.39
CA GLN A 391 -1.06 -15.33 36.68
C GLN A 391 -0.48 -16.20 35.54
N ASN A 392 -0.74 -15.85 34.29
CA ASN A 392 -0.24 -16.60 33.14
C ASN A 392 1.28 -16.58 33.00
N HIS A 393 1.93 -15.50 33.48
CA HIS A 393 3.38 -15.29 33.38
C HIS A 393 4.02 -14.96 34.71
N GLN A 394 3.56 -15.63 35.78
CA GLN A 394 3.94 -15.36 37.17
C GLN A 394 5.46 -15.35 37.38
N ARG A 395 6.18 -16.34 36.82
CA ARG A 395 7.63 -16.45 36.96
C ARG A 395 8.36 -15.22 36.42
N PHE A 396 7.99 -14.77 35.24
CA PHE A 396 8.59 -13.60 34.60
C PHE A 396 8.32 -12.32 35.40
N TYR A 397 7.05 -12.03 35.72
CA TYR A 397 6.68 -10.79 36.42
C TYR A 397 7.20 -10.76 37.87
N SER A 398 7.27 -11.89 38.53
CA SER A 398 7.90 -11.97 39.87
C SER A 398 9.37 -11.60 39.81
N SER A 399 10.09 -12.07 38.79
CA SER A 399 11.50 -11.70 38.59
C SER A 399 11.67 -10.23 38.19
N LEU A 400 10.78 -9.71 37.32
CA LEU A 400 10.79 -8.30 36.92
C LEU A 400 10.62 -7.35 38.10
N PHE A 401 9.62 -7.60 38.94
CA PHE A 401 9.35 -6.73 40.08
C PHE A 401 10.34 -6.90 41.22
N ALA A 402 10.94 -8.09 41.37
CA ALA A 402 12.05 -8.28 42.32
C ALA A 402 13.26 -7.43 41.95
N LEU A 403 13.59 -7.31 40.66
CA LEU A 403 14.70 -6.52 40.17
C LEU A 403 14.56 -5.02 40.35
N VAL A 404 13.34 -4.50 40.50
CA VAL A 404 13.13 -3.07 40.82
C VAL A 404 13.80 -2.67 42.14
N ARG A 405 13.88 -3.64 43.09
CA ARG A 405 14.41 -3.44 44.44
C ARG A 405 15.81 -4.02 44.66
N GLN A 406 16.35 -4.74 43.69
CA GLN A 406 17.63 -5.43 43.82
C GLN A 406 18.65 -4.95 42.78
N PRO A 407 19.95 -4.94 43.13
CA PRO A 407 20.99 -4.65 42.14
C PRO A 407 21.07 -5.77 41.10
N ARG A 408 21.40 -5.41 39.87
CA ARG A 408 21.65 -6.35 38.80
C ARG A 408 22.90 -7.20 39.06
N SER A 409 22.90 -8.44 38.59
CA SER A 409 24.04 -9.32 38.70
C SER A 409 25.27 -8.79 37.96
N LEU A 410 26.49 -9.14 38.40
CA LEU A 410 27.73 -8.75 37.72
C LEU A 410 27.78 -9.27 36.30
N GLN A 411 27.22 -10.45 36.04
CA GLN A 411 27.10 -11.03 34.71
C GLN A 411 26.27 -10.14 33.80
N HIS A 412 25.14 -9.63 34.28
CA HIS A 412 24.28 -8.69 33.55
C HIS A 412 24.99 -7.35 33.29
N LEU A 413 25.64 -6.78 34.28
CA LEU A 413 26.41 -5.54 34.13
C LEU A 413 27.52 -5.71 33.09
N SER A 414 28.25 -6.82 33.10
CA SER A 414 29.27 -7.15 32.11
C SER A 414 28.66 -7.25 30.71
N ARG A 415 27.49 -7.87 30.56
CA ARG A 415 26.75 -7.89 29.30
C ARG A 415 26.45 -6.48 28.78
N CYS A 416 25.93 -5.60 29.64
CA CYS A 416 25.60 -4.22 29.29
C CYS A 416 26.84 -3.44 28.84
N VAL A 417 27.97 -3.61 29.52
CA VAL A 417 29.24 -2.97 29.15
C VAL A 417 29.75 -3.47 27.82
N LEU A 418 29.81 -4.78 27.60
CA LEU A 418 30.22 -5.37 26.33
C LEU A 418 29.33 -4.90 25.16
N ARG A 419 28.04 -4.92 25.33
CA ARG A 419 27.10 -4.45 24.31
C ARG A 419 27.24 -2.96 24.03
N SER A 420 27.53 -2.11 25.02
CA SER A 420 27.74 -0.70 24.82
C SER A 420 29.05 -0.40 24.04
N HIS A 421 30.08 -1.21 24.25
CA HIS A 421 31.35 -1.08 23.51
C HIS A 421 31.25 -1.59 22.08
N LEU A 422 30.57 -2.70 21.86
CA LEU A 422 30.40 -3.28 20.53
C LEU A 422 29.35 -2.55 19.70
N ALA A 423 28.34 -1.97 20.36
CA ALA A 423 27.26 -1.19 19.76
C ALA A 423 26.74 -1.76 18.42
N SER A 424 26.87 -1.02 17.33
CA SER A 424 26.43 -1.44 15.99
C SER A 424 27.30 -2.56 15.39
N CYS A 425 28.51 -2.78 15.89
CA CYS A 425 29.39 -3.87 15.41
C CYS A 425 29.07 -5.22 16.05
N LEU A 426 28.14 -5.27 17.00
CA LEU A 426 27.82 -6.47 17.77
C LEU A 426 27.53 -7.70 16.88
N PRO A 427 26.68 -7.65 15.84
CA PRO A 427 26.38 -8.81 15.00
C PRO A 427 27.61 -9.38 14.28
N HIS A 428 28.52 -8.51 13.89
CA HIS A 428 29.75 -8.91 13.17
C HIS A 428 30.85 -9.36 14.12
N ALA A 429 30.93 -8.77 15.31
CA ALA A 429 31.96 -9.08 16.31
C ALA A 429 31.68 -10.38 17.07
N LEU A 430 30.41 -10.67 17.41
CA LEU A 430 30.05 -11.85 18.20
C LEU A 430 30.55 -13.18 17.63
N PRO A 431 30.40 -13.48 16.31
CA PRO A 431 30.89 -14.74 15.74
C PRO A 431 32.42 -14.91 15.81
N LEU A 432 33.14 -13.80 15.93
CA LEU A 432 34.61 -13.79 16.00
C LEU A 432 35.14 -13.98 17.43
N LEU A 433 34.29 -13.85 18.43
CA LEU A 433 34.69 -14.02 19.83
C LEU A 433 34.76 -15.52 20.17
N PRO A 434 35.86 -15.99 20.81
CA PRO A 434 36.01 -17.38 21.22
C PRO A 434 35.20 -17.68 22.50
N LEU A 435 33.87 -17.47 22.42
CA LEU A 435 32.95 -17.66 23.54
C LEU A 435 32.11 -18.90 23.36
N PRO A 436 31.76 -19.60 24.46
CA PRO A 436 30.82 -20.71 24.40
C PRO A 436 29.44 -20.26 23.81
N PRO A 437 28.74 -21.14 23.09
CA PRO A 437 27.47 -20.80 22.43
C PRO A 437 26.40 -20.23 23.40
N ARG A 438 26.42 -20.67 24.66
CA ARG A 438 25.52 -20.16 25.69
C ARG A 438 25.79 -18.68 26.02
N LEU A 439 27.05 -18.24 26.07
CA LEU A 439 27.39 -16.85 26.29
C LEU A 439 27.11 -15.98 25.07
N LEU A 440 27.32 -16.52 23.86
CA LEU A 440 26.94 -15.81 22.64
C LEU A 440 25.45 -15.52 22.60
N ARG A 441 24.60 -16.53 22.87
CA ARG A 441 23.15 -16.33 22.97
C ARG A 441 22.76 -15.33 24.04
N TYR A 442 23.41 -15.41 25.22
CA TYR A 442 23.18 -14.45 26.29
C TYR A 442 23.52 -13.00 25.88
N LEU A 443 24.60 -12.80 25.13
CA LEU A 443 24.96 -11.49 24.57
C LEU A 443 23.98 -11.02 23.49
N GLN A 444 23.36 -11.93 22.77
CA GLN A 444 22.35 -11.65 21.73
C GLN A 444 20.94 -11.41 22.28
N LEU A 445 20.77 -11.36 23.60
CA LEU A 445 19.48 -11.16 24.28
C LEU A 445 18.47 -12.29 24.00
N ASP A 446 18.95 -13.54 23.94
CA ASP A 446 18.04 -14.70 23.90
C ASP A 446 17.22 -14.77 25.19
N PHE A 447 16.03 -15.40 25.07
CA PHE A 447 15.06 -15.47 26.16
C PHE A 447 15.48 -16.50 27.21
N GLU A 448 15.32 -16.15 28.46
CA GLU A 448 15.57 -17.00 29.61
C GLU A 448 14.34 -17.15 30.53
N ASP A 449 13.22 -16.44 30.22
CA ASP A 449 11.97 -16.34 31.02
C ASP A 449 12.18 -15.85 32.45
N VAL A 450 13.35 -15.34 32.76
CA VAL A 450 13.73 -14.79 34.05
C VAL A 450 14.71 -13.66 33.88
N LEU A 451 14.50 -12.57 34.57
CA LEU A 451 15.43 -11.46 34.62
C LEU A 451 16.41 -11.62 35.79
N TYR A 452 17.70 -11.44 35.52
CA TYR A 452 18.76 -11.56 36.51
C TYR A 452 19.36 -10.19 36.90
#